data_158cf29a89d3fdef7f96d8306a7b2dae
#
_entry.id   158cf29a89d3fdef7f96d8306a7b2dae
#
_cell.length_a   1.000
_cell.length_b   1.000
_cell.length_c   1.000
_cell.angle_alpha   90.00
_cell.angle_beta   90.00
_cell.angle_gamma   90.00
#
_symmetry.space_group_name_H-M   'P 1'
#
loop_
_entity.id
_entity.type
_entity.pdbx_description
1 polymer ?
#
loop_
_entity_poly.entity_id
_entity_poly.type
_entity_poly.pdbx_seq_one_letter_code
_entity_poly.pdbx_strand_id
1 'polypeptide(L)'
;KAIFEKKSSGSSGGGTTYYTLTLETNGGSSMKAINATYGKTIDLSGYIPTRDCYDFSGWYSDKDLTNKITEIRLNGNKTVYAGWTKHNPNTGANPFTDVSTSDWFYDDVMFVYENGLMAGTSTATFEPYSNTTRTQIAVIFYRLEGSPAVEGKNNFTDVEYGPGTAWYYNAVTWAQQNGIMGGYGDGKFGPNDPVTREQLASIFYRYVQYKGYDVTATGSLDSFTDKGSVSAWAQEAIKWAVGNGIMGGKENNLLDPKGTATRAEIAAMLHRFVEKYGLKPVVTPTGTTGWTKPTISGNSITSPKTGDSSQFLWQDYLLM
;
A
#
# COMPACT_ATOMS: atom_id res chain seq x y z
N LYS A 1 39.26 -50.83 0.60
CA LYS A 1 40.63 -50.42 0.91
C LYS A 1 40.76 -48.97 0.52
N ALA A 2 40.68 -48.08 1.47
CA ALA A 2 40.96 -46.65 1.29
C ALA A 2 42.46 -46.46 1.50
N ILE A 3 43.13 -45.84 0.54
CA ILE A 3 44.52 -45.48 0.61
C ILE A 3 44.57 -44.02 1.10
N PHE A 4 45.09 -43.85 2.35
CA PHE A 4 45.43 -42.53 2.89
C PHE A 4 46.83 -42.18 2.37
N GLU A 5 46.92 -41.19 1.50
CA GLU A 5 48.23 -40.54 1.29
C GLU A 5 48.41 -39.39 2.30
N LYS A 6 49.36 -39.57 3.13
CA LYS A 6 49.91 -38.57 4.05
C LYS A 6 50.81 -37.64 3.26
N LYS A 7 50.40 -36.38 3.05
CA LYS A 7 51.30 -35.36 2.54
C LYS A 7 51.75 -34.46 3.70
N SER A 8 53.03 -34.54 3.95
CA SER A 8 53.77 -33.87 5.01
C SER A 8 54.13 -32.44 4.61
N SER A 9 54.17 -31.61 5.63
CA SER A 9 55.09 -30.45 5.90
C SER A 9 54.90 -29.16 5.13
N GLY A 10 54.55 -28.16 5.88
CA GLY A 10 55.25 -26.89 5.86
C GLY A 10 54.58 -25.72 5.16
N SER A 11 53.77 -25.01 5.88
CA SER A 11 53.82 -23.54 5.92
C SER A 11 52.79 -23.06 6.95
N SER A 12 53.27 -22.38 7.98
CA SER A 12 52.49 -21.68 8.98
C SER A 12 51.88 -20.41 8.36
N GLY A 13 50.90 -20.59 7.53
CA GLY A 13 49.95 -19.55 7.13
C GLY A 13 48.75 -19.65 8.05
N GLY A 14 48.65 -18.83 9.08
CA GLY A 14 47.49 -18.73 9.94
C GLY A 14 46.28 -18.31 9.10
N GLY A 15 45.57 -19.27 8.48
CA GLY A 15 44.34 -19.02 7.72
C GLY A 15 43.27 -18.48 8.67
N THR A 16 42.90 -17.24 8.50
CA THR A 16 41.81 -16.63 9.27
C THR A 16 40.51 -17.36 8.92
N THR A 17 39.94 -18.07 9.91
CA THR A 17 38.68 -18.75 9.74
C THR A 17 37.52 -17.76 9.81
N TYR A 18 36.71 -17.74 8.77
CA TYR A 18 35.50 -16.91 8.70
C TYR A 18 34.26 -17.76 8.99
N TYR A 19 33.31 -17.15 9.65
CA TYR A 19 31.99 -17.70 9.93
C TYR A 19 30.92 -16.77 9.42
N THR A 20 29.77 -17.36 9.06
CA THR A 20 28.63 -16.68 8.48
C THR A 20 27.55 -16.48 9.54
N LEU A 21 27.09 -15.23 9.68
CA LEU A 21 25.86 -14.89 10.35
C LEU A 21 24.73 -14.72 9.33
N THR A 22 23.74 -15.58 9.39
CA THR A 22 22.51 -15.47 8.58
C THR A 22 21.49 -14.62 9.32
N LEU A 23 20.92 -13.65 8.63
CA LEU A 23 19.85 -12.78 9.12
C LEU A 23 18.52 -13.30 8.56
N GLU A 24 17.83 -14.15 9.32
CA GLU A 24 16.51 -14.66 8.94
C GLU A 24 15.44 -13.61 9.26
N THR A 25 14.86 -13.02 8.22
CA THR A 25 13.99 -11.85 8.37
C THR A 25 12.52 -12.18 8.65
N ASN A 26 12.15 -13.47 8.72
CA ASN A 26 10.79 -13.94 9.06
C ASN A 26 9.70 -13.18 8.28
N GLY A 27 9.87 -13.08 6.96
CA GLY A 27 8.93 -12.41 6.06
C GLY A 27 9.17 -10.89 5.91
N GLY A 28 10.24 -10.36 6.49
CA GLY A 28 10.71 -9.00 6.20
C GLY A 28 11.59 -8.90 4.96
N SER A 29 12.06 -7.69 4.65
CA SER A 29 12.98 -7.42 3.54
C SER A 29 14.25 -8.25 3.67
N SER A 30 14.72 -8.84 2.56
CA SER A 30 15.90 -9.70 2.56
C SER A 30 17.16 -8.93 2.96
N MET A 31 18.01 -9.57 3.75
CA MET A 31 19.29 -9.01 4.19
C MET A 31 20.46 -9.93 3.79
N LYS A 32 21.59 -9.32 3.48
CA LYS A 32 22.79 -10.09 3.16
C LYS A 32 23.40 -10.69 4.44
N ALA A 33 23.85 -11.94 4.33
CA ALA A 33 24.58 -12.58 5.39
C ALA A 33 25.90 -11.84 5.70
N ILE A 34 26.34 -11.87 6.96
CA ILE A 34 27.55 -11.20 7.43
C ILE A 34 28.63 -12.24 7.65
N ASN A 35 29.80 -12.04 7.03
CA ASN A 35 30.95 -12.89 7.25
C ASN A 35 31.95 -12.18 8.16
N ALA A 36 32.38 -12.85 9.22
CA ALA A 36 33.36 -12.31 10.15
C ALA A 36 34.26 -13.41 10.73
N THR A 37 35.40 -13.01 11.30
CA THR A 37 36.39 -13.91 11.90
C THR A 37 35.89 -14.51 13.21
N TYR A 38 36.44 -15.66 13.59
CA TYR A 38 36.16 -16.30 14.87
C TYR A 38 36.32 -15.32 16.02
N GLY A 39 35.37 -15.32 16.93
CA GLY A 39 35.37 -14.48 18.12
C GLY A 39 34.92 -13.03 17.92
N LYS A 40 34.64 -12.61 16.66
CA LYS A 40 34.13 -11.27 16.37
C LYS A 40 32.72 -11.11 16.92
N THR A 41 32.47 -10.03 17.62
CA THR A 41 31.10 -9.60 18.01
C THR A 41 30.53 -8.70 16.92
N ILE A 42 29.32 -8.98 16.51
CA ILE A 42 28.56 -8.21 15.53
C ILE A 42 27.46 -7.46 16.26
N ASP A 43 27.46 -6.15 16.16
CA ASP A 43 26.36 -5.28 16.59
C ASP A 43 25.23 -5.38 15.56
N LEU A 44 24.04 -5.68 16.03
CA LEU A 44 22.83 -5.86 15.19
C LEU A 44 21.98 -4.60 15.11
N SER A 45 22.31 -3.54 15.82
CA SER A 45 21.50 -2.31 15.88
C SER A 45 21.33 -1.60 14.53
N GLY A 46 22.31 -1.73 13.63
CA GLY A 46 22.28 -1.18 12.28
C GLY A 46 21.56 -2.07 11.25
N TYR A 47 21.14 -3.27 11.62
CA TYR A 47 20.46 -4.22 10.72
C TYR A 47 18.97 -4.24 11.01
N ILE A 48 18.23 -3.34 10.37
CA ILE A 48 16.78 -3.16 10.57
C ILE A 48 16.04 -3.55 9.29
N PRO A 49 15.51 -4.78 9.19
CA PRO A 49 14.66 -5.15 8.08
C PRO A 49 13.31 -4.44 8.17
N THR A 50 12.60 -4.36 7.05
CA THR A 50 11.24 -3.82 6.99
C THR A 50 10.25 -4.94 6.68
N ARG A 51 9.04 -4.86 7.23
CA ARG A 51 7.94 -5.77 6.95
C ARG A 51 6.64 -4.99 6.97
N ASP A 52 5.78 -5.25 5.96
CA ASP A 52 4.51 -4.54 5.82
C ASP A 52 3.61 -4.76 7.03
N CYS A 53 3.00 -3.69 7.49
CA CYS A 53 2.08 -3.70 8.64
C CYS A 53 2.69 -4.26 9.93
N TYR A 54 4.03 -4.27 10.04
CA TYR A 54 4.72 -4.72 11.24
C TYR A 54 5.90 -3.82 11.59
N ASP A 55 6.07 -3.59 12.88
CA ASP A 55 7.25 -2.93 13.47
C ASP A 55 8.30 -3.98 13.78
N PHE A 56 9.55 -3.66 13.46
CA PHE A 56 10.66 -4.52 13.82
C PHE A 56 10.88 -4.50 15.35
N SER A 57 10.61 -5.62 16.00
CA SER A 57 10.74 -5.73 17.46
C SER A 57 12.15 -6.07 17.91
N GLY A 58 13.06 -6.44 17.01
CA GLY A 58 14.45 -6.74 17.28
C GLY A 58 14.91 -8.10 16.73
N TRP A 59 16.20 -8.39 16.93
CA TRP A 59 16.78 -9.70 16.61
C TRP A 59 16.71 -10.65 17.78
N TYR A 60 16.55 -11.95 17.48
CA TYR A 60 16.49 -13.03 18.46
C TYR A 60 17.48 -14.13 18.09
N SER A 61 18.10 -14.76 19.10
CA SER A 61 19.06 -15.83 18.89
C SER A 61 18.41 -17.19 18.62
N ASP A 62 17.11 -17.31 18.80
CA ASP A 62 16.33 -18.52 18.65
C ASP A 62 15.10 -18.31 17.77
N LYS A 63 14.65 -19.37 17.10
CA LYS A 63 13.53 -19.37 16.18
C LYS A 63 12.19 -19.08 16.88
N ASP A 64 12.07 -19.41 18.15
CA ASP A 64 10.85 -19.22 18.94
C ASP A 64 10.71 -17.78 19.45
N LEU A 65 11.67 -16.90 19.11
CA LEU A 65 11.71 -15.48 19.46
C LEU A 65 11.61 -15.23 20.98
N THR A 66 12.29 -16.05 21.77
CA THR A 66 12.27 -15.95 23.22
C THR A 66 13.45 -15.16 23.78
N ASN A 67 14.61 -15.19 23.09
CA ASN A 67 15.84 -14.58 23.55
C ASN A 67 16.27 -13.43 22.63
N LYS A 68 15.80 -12.22 22.96
CA LYS A 68 16.14 -10.99 22.21
C LYS A 68 17.58 -10.58 22.47
N ILE A 69 18.30 -10.21 21.38
CA ILE A 69 19.70 -9.82 21.41
C ILE A 69 19.93 -8.53 20.62
N THR A 70 20.96 -7.77 21.00
CA THR A 70 21.43 -6.58 20.29
C THR A 70 22.78 -6.79 19.60
N GLU A 71 23.49 -7.82 20.01
CA GLU A 71 24.78 -8.22 19.46
C GLU A 71 24.94 -9.74 19.49
N ILE A 72 25.85 -10.27 18.67
CA ILE A 72 26.15 -11.71 18.67
C ILE A 72 27.63 -11.97 18.40
N ARG A 73 28.24 -12.85 19.19
CA ARG A 73 29.62 -13.27 19.00
C ARG A 73 29.69 -14.51 18.10
N LEU A 74 30.48 -14.45 17.03
CA LEU A 74 30.69 -15.56 16.09
C LEU A 74 31.79 -16.51 16.55
N ASN A 75 31.37 -17.66 17.05
CA ASN A 75 32.23 -18.79 17.35
C ASN A 75 31.92 -20.04 16.50
N GLY A 76 31.22 -19.82 15.41
CA GLY A 76 30.68 -20.75 14.41
C GLY A 76 29.67 -20.04 13.51
N ASN A 77 29.16 -20.74 12.50
CA ASN A 77 28.02 -20.21 11.74
C ASN A 77 26.80 -20.08 12.65
N LYS A 78 26.10 -18.94 12.55
CA LYS A 78 24.92 -18.64 13.37
C LYS A 78 23.81 -18.06 12.52
N THR A 79 22.58 -18.19 13.02
CA THR A 79 21.40 -17.53 12.48
C THR A 79 20.73 -16.72 13.58
N VAL A 80 20.29 -15.52 13.25
CA VAL A 80 19.44 -14.69 14.10
C VAL A 80 18.12 -14.45 13.38
N TYR A 81 17.05 -14.29 14.13
CA TYR A 81 15.69 -14.25 13.64
C TYR A 81 15.06 -12.90 13.95
N ALA A 82 14.48 -12.26 12.94
CA ALA A 82 13.74 -11.03 13.12
C ALA A 82 12.42 -11.29 13.85
N GLY A 83 12.18 -10.55 14.92
CA GLY A 83 10.87 -10.48 15.57
C GLY A 83 10.07 -9.32 15.01
N TRP A 84 8.75 -9.49 14.99
CA TRP A 84 7.81 -8.52 14.49
C TRP A 84 6.64 -8.36 15.45
N THR A 85 6.24 -7.11 15.68
CA THR A 85 4.95 -6.77 16.28
C THR A 85 4.05 -6.23 15.20
N LYS A 86 2.76 -6.57 15.22
CA LYS A 86 1.83 -5.95 14.27
C LYS A 86 1.93 -4.44 14.45
N HIS A 87 2.10 -3.71 13.35
CA HIS A 87 2.14 -2.25 13.40
C HIS A 87 0.86 -1.76 14.06
N ASN A 88 1.01 -1.01 15.14
CA ASN A 88 -0.10 -0.35 15.77
C ASN A 88 -0.03 1.14 15.39
N PRO A 89 -0.89 1.63 14.51
CA PRO A 89 -0.90 3.04 14.12
C PRO A 89 -1.07 3.99 15.32
N ASN A 90 -1.47 3.47 16.47
CA ASN A 90 -1.65 4.24 17.71
C ASN A 90 -0.37 4.56 18.48
N THR A 91 0.83 4.28 17.94
CA THR A 91 2.10 4.63 18.63
C THR A 91 2.52 6.08 18.41
N GLY A 92 1.95 6.79 17.43
CA GLY A 92 2.09 8.22 17.21
C GLY A 92 1.08 9.01 18.05
N ALA A 93 1.46 10.22 18.50
CA ALA A 93 0.49 11.13 19.10
C ALA A 93 -0.55 11.52 18.04
N ASN A 94 -1.83 11.31 18.34
CA ASN A 94 -2.91 11.78 17.48
C ASN A 94 -2.86 13.32 17.36
N PRO A 95 -2.60 13.89 16.18
CA PRO A 95 -2.55 15.35 16.04
C PRO A 95 -3.93 15.99 15.94
N PHE A 96 -4.99 15.18 15.74
CA PHE A 96 -6.32 15.66 15.41
C PHE A 96 -7.21 15.77 16.67
N THR A 97 -7.75 16.97 16.89
CA THR A 97 -8.65 17.24 18.01
C THR A 97 -10.08 16.76 17.76
N ASP A 98 -10.42 16.48 16.51
CA ASP A 98 -11.73 16.01 16.03
C ASP A 98 -11.78 14.51 15.72
N VAL A 99 -10.75 13.76 16.16
CA VAL A 99 -10.66 12.30 16.05
C VAL A 99 -10.36 11.73 17.43
N SER A 100 -11.35 11.05 18.05
CA SER A 100 -11.21 10.43 19.36
C SER A 100 -10.80 8.96 19.25
N THR A 101 -10.07 8.45 20.23
CA THR A 101 -9.75 7.01 20.33
C THR A 101 -11.00 6.11 20.44
N SER A 102 -12.15 6.67 20.78
CA SER A 102 -13.44 5.96 20.83
C SER A 102 -14.19 5.94 19.49
N ASP A 103 -13.72 6.69 18.49
CA ASP A 103 -14.36 6.73 17.17
C ASP A 103 -14.10 5.42 16.42
N TRP A 104 -15.11 4.92 15.72
CA TRP A 104 -15.02 3.68 14.95
C TRP A 104 -13.96 3.73 13.84
N PHE A 105 -13.61 4.92 13.39
CA PHE A 105 -12.64 5.19 12.33
C PHE A 105 -11.25 5.58 12.85
N TYR A 106 -11.03 5.59 14.16
CA TYR A 106 -9.79 6.10 14.75
C TYR A 106 -8.55 5.42 14.15
N ASP A 107 -8.51 4.10 14.18
CA ASP A 107 -7.38 3.31 13.68
C ASP A 107 -7.19 3.51 12.17
N ASP A 108 -8.28 3.61 11.42
CA ASP A 108 -8.26 3.85 9.98
C ASP A 108 -7.71 5.25 9.63
N VAL A 109 -8.12 6.27 10.37
CA VAL A 109 -7.63 7.66 10.18
C VAL A 109 -6.16 7.75 10.55
N MET A 110 -5.75 7.18 11.66
CA MET A 110 -4.33 7.15 12.06
C MET A 110 -3.49 6.40 11.05
N PHE A 111 -3.96 5.25 10.56
CA PHE A 111 -3.28 4.50 9.51
C PHE A 111 -3.04 5.32 8.25
N VAL A 112 -4.08 5.94 7.68
CA VAL A 112 -3.91 6.71 6.44
C VAL A 112 -3.11 7.99 6.63
N TYR A 113 -3.13 8.57 7.81
CA TYR A 113 -2.31 9.74 8.17
C TYR A 113 -0.83 9.38 8.29
N GLU A 114 -0.49 8.38 9.11
CA GLU A 114 0.88 7.94 9.35
C GLU A 114 1.55 7.41 8.07
N ASN A 115 0.76 6.79 7.21
CA ASN A 115 1.22 6.30 5.92
C ASN A 115 1.16 7.38 4.81
N GLY A 116 0.81 8.63 5.13
CA GLY A 116 0.80 9.74 4.18
C GLY A 116 -0.20 9.64 3.04
N LEU A 117 -1.19 8.75 3.16
CA LEU A 117 -2.27 8.58 2.18
C LEU A 117 -3.25 9.74 2.24
N MET A 118 -3.62 10.11 3.45
CA MET A 118 -4.47 11.27 3.71
C MET A 118 -3.82 12.16 4.76
N ALA A 119 -3.93 13.47 4.56
CA ALA A 119 -3.52 14.47 5.55
C ALA A 119 -4.75 15.03 6.27
N GLY A 120 -4.52 15.74 7.38
CA GLY A 120 -5.54 16.59 7.97
C GLY A 120 -5.96 17.73 7.02
N THR A 121 -7.09 18.32 7.29
CA THR A 121 -7.54 19.57 6.64
C THR A 121 -6.82 20.78 7.23
N SER A 122 -6.29 20.60 8.45
CA SER A 122 -5.35 21.48 9.12
C SER A 122 -4.31 20.66 9.88
N THR A 123 -3.42 21.32 10.62
CA THR A 123 -2.46 20.66 11.53
C THR A 123 -3.13 19.98 12.72
N ALA A 124 -4.39 20.32 13.02
CA ALA A 124 -5.10 19.86 14.21
C ALA A 124 -6.48 19.25 13.92
N THR A 125 -6.93 19.22 12.66
CA THR A 125 -8.24 18.67 12.28
C THR A 125 -8.13 17.73 11.10
N PHE A 126 -8.87 16.64 11.15
CA PHE A 126 -9.02 15.67 10.05
C PHE A 126 -10.32 15.88 9.28
N GLU A 127 -11.35 16.39 9.93
CA GLU A 127 -12.72 16.53 9.42
C GLU A 127 -13.32 15.20 8.93
N PRO A 128 -13.46 14.17 9.80
CA PRO A 128 -13.80 12.81 9.42
C PRO A 128 -15.15 12.69 8.70
N TYR A 129 -16.09 13.59 8.99
CA TYR A 129 -17.44 13.57 8.42
C TYR A 129 -17.60 14.45 7.16
N SER A 130 -16.56 15.20 6.77
CA SER A 130 -16.57 15.99 5.55
C SER A 130 -16.50 15.11 4.31
N ASN A 131 -17.13 15.57 3.22
CA ASN A 131 -17.06 14.90 1.93
C ASN A 131 -15.67 15.05 1.30
N THR A 132 -15.30 14.07 0.49
CA THR A 132 -14.05 14.11 -0.28
C THR A 132 -14.35 14.37 -1.75
N THR A 133 -13.59 15.27 -2.34
CA THR A 133 -13.77 15.61 -3.76
C THR A 133 -13.07 14.60 -4.68
N ARG A 134 -13.48 14.58 -5.94
CA ARG A 134 -12.90 13.73 -6.98
C ARG A 134 -11.40 13.99 -7.17
N THR A 135 -10.95 15.27 -7.09
CA THR A 135 -9.52 15.60 -7.15
C THR A 135 -8.74 15.05 -5.97
N GLN A 136 -9.30 15.10 -4.77
CA GLN A 136 -8.65 14.52 -3.59
C GLN A 136 -8.46 12.99 -3.73
N ILE A 137 -9.46 12.30 -4.28
CA ILE A 137 -9.33 10.86 -4.58
C ILE A 137 -8.26 10.61 -5.63
N ALA A 138 -8.22 11.39 -6.73
CA ALA A 138 -7.17 11.26 -7.74
C ALA A 138 -5.77 11.42 -7.12
N VAL A 139 -5.59 12.40 -6.23
CA VAL A 139 -4.32 12.64 -5.53
C VAL A 139 -3.95 11.49 -4.61
N ILE A 140 -4.91 10.88 -3.90
CA ILE A 140 -4.66 9.72 -3.03
C ILE A 140 -4.12 8.55 -3.87
N PHE A 141 -4.79 8.18 -4.95
CA PHE A 141 -4.34 7.07 -5.80
C PHE A 141 -3.03 7.37 -6.55
N TYR A 142 -2.82 8.62 -6.95
CA TYR A 142 -1.57 9.06 -7.55
C TYR A 142 -0.39 8.95 -6.57
N ARG A 143 -0.59 9.35 -5.30
CA ARG A 143 0.40 9.17 -4.23
C ARG A 143 0.62 7.70 -3.91
N LEU A 144 -0.44 6.90 -3.91
CA LEU A 144 -0.36 5.45 -3.71
C LEU A 144 0.55 4.79 -4.75
N GLU A 145 0.65 5.35 -5.95
CA GLU A 145 1.55 4.88 -7.04
C GLU A 145 2.94 5.55 -7.02
N GLY A 146 3.24 6.35 -5.99
CA GLY A 146 4.53 7.01 -5.84
C GLY A 146 4.66 8.30 -6.67
N SER A 147 3.56 8.89 -7.06
CA SER A 147 3.51 10.14 -7.83
C SER A 147 4.39 10.07 -9.09
N PRO A 148 4.16 9.12 -10.00
CA PRO A 148 4.99 8.94 -11.18
C PRO A 148 5.03 10.18 -12.06
N ALA A 149 6.09 10.35 -12.84
CA ALA A 149 6.16 11.43 -13.84
C ALA A 149 4.99 11.29 -14.82
N VAL A 150 4.36 12.42 -15.14
CA VAL A 150 3.21 12.48 -16.05
C VAL A 150 3.61 13.28 -17.28
N GLU A 151 3.48 12.66 -18.44
CA GLU A 151 3.69 13.32 -19.71
C GLU A 151 2.36 13.67 -20.38
N GLY A 152 2.35 14.78 -21.14
CA GLY A 152 1.14 15.23 -21.82
C GLY A 152 0.15 15.95 -20.92
N LYS A 153 -1.12 15.93 -21.32
CA LYS A 153 -2.21 16.64 -20.64
C LYS A 153 -3.46 15.77 -20.59
N ASN A 154 -4.35 16.09 -19.65
CA ASN A 154 -5.69 15.52 -19.63
C ASN A 154 -6.58 16.18 -20.70
N ASN A 155 -7.74 15.57 -20.96
CA ASN A 155 -8.70 16.05 -21.97
C ASN A 155 -9.90 16.79 -21.36
N PHE A 156 -9.82 17.13 -20.06
CA PHE A 156 -10.93 17.78 -19.35
C PHE A 156 -10.89 19.28 -19.52
N THR A 157 -12.02 19.89 -19.81
CA THR A 157 -12.17 21.35 -20.01
C THR A 157 -12.19 22.13 -18.70
N ASP A 158 -12.39 21.46 -17.59
CA ASP A 158 -12.45 22.04 -16.22
C ASP A 158 -11.21 21.68 -15.36
N VAL A 159 -10.18 21.09 -15.97
CA VAL A 159 -8.89 20.75 -15.34
C VAL A 159 -7.76 21.27 -16.18
N GLU A 160 -7.48 22.56 -16.07
CA GLU A 160 -6.34 23.20 -16.72
C GLU A 160 -5.19 23.38 -15.74
N TYR A 161 -3.95 23.33 -16.25
CA TYR A 161 -2.78 23.60 -15.42
C TYR A 161 -2.68 25.07 -15.05
N GLY A 162 -2.55 25.36 -13.76
CA GLY A 162 -2.42 26.72 -13.25
C GLY A 162 -2.06 26.73 -11.76
N PRO A 163 -1.82 27.93 -11.18
CA PRO A 163 -1.41 28.04 -9.78
C PRO A 163 -2.39 27.40 -8.77
N GLY A 164 -3.69 27.44 -9.05
CA GLY A 164 -4.72 26.85 -8.17
C GLY A 164 -4.97 25.37 -8.39
N THR A 165 -4.51 24.80 -9.50
CA THR A 165 -4.76 23.41 -9.91
C THR A 165 -3.50 22.55 -9.91
N ALA A 166 -2.33 23.15 -9.78
CA ALA A 166 -1.04 22.47 -9.85
C ALA A 166 -0.92 21.27 -8.90
N TRP A 167 -1.55 21.33 -7.72
CA TRP A 167 -1.48 20.31 -6.71
C TRP A 167 -2.20 18.99 -7.08
N TYR A 168 -3.17 19.05 -8.00
CA TYR A 168 -3.91 17.86 -8.45
C TYR A 168 -3.83 17.59 -9.96
N TYR A 169 -3.34 18.54 -10.75
CA TYR A 169 -3.32 18.43 -12.21
C TYR A 169 -2.67 17.14 -12.71
N ASN A 170 -1.48 16.84 -12.21
CA ASN A 170 -0.77 15.61 -12.59
C ASN A 170 -1.51 14.35 -12.11
N ALA A 171 -2.12 14.40 -10.93
CA ALA A 171 -2.89 13.27 -10.41
C ALA A 171 -4.12 12.96 -11.27
N VAL A 172 -4.88 13.97 -11.67
CA VAL A 172 -6.04 13.80 -12.54
C VAL A 172 -5.61 13.34 -13.93
N THR A 173 -4.54 13.92 -14.47
CA THR A 173 -3.98 13.53 -15.79
C THR A 173 -3.55 12.06 -15.76
N TRP A 174 -2.80 11.66 -14.74
CA TRP A 174 -2.38 10.27 -14.55
C TRP A 174 -3.58 9.31 -14.42
N ALA A 175 -4.56 9.66 -13.59
CA ALA A 175 -5.73 8.82 -13.36
C ALA A 175 -6.56 8.63 -14.64
N GLN A 176 -6.67 9.66 -15.48
CA GLN A 176 -7.32 9.57 -16.79
C GLN A 176 -6.54 8.67 -17.74
N GLN A 177 -5.22 8.92 -17.90
CA GLN A 177 -4.37 8.18 -18.82
C GLN A 177 -4.31 6.69 -18.54
N ASN A 178 -4.46 6.31 -17.26
CA ASN A 178 -4.44 4.91 -16.82
C ASN A 178 -5.84 4.31 -16.62
N GLY A 179 -6.89 5.01 -17.08
CA GLY A 179 -8.27 4.51 -17.03
C GLY A 179 -8.85 4.34 -15.61
N ILE A 180 -8.20 4.92 -14.59
CA ILE A 180 -8.63 4.80 -13.19
C ILE A 180 -9.81 5.72 -12.90
N MET A 181 -9.73 6.96 -13.38
CA MET A 181 -10.83 7.94 -13.24
C MET A 181 -11.13 8.59 -14.59
N GLY A 182 -12.40 8.60 -14.96
CA GLY A 182 -12.94 9.31 -16.11
C GLY A 182 -13.70 10.56 -15.71
N GLY A 183 -14.17 11.31 -16.72
CA GLY A 183 -15.10 12.42 -16.56
C GLY A 183 -16.58 11.97 -16.67
N TYR A 184 -17.47 12.96 -16.82
CA TYR A 184 -18.91 12.74 -16.92
C TYR A 184 -19.42 12.57 -18.36
N GLY A 185 -18.52 12.47 -19.34
CA GLY A 185 -18.90 12.29 -20.74
C GLY A 185 -19.12 13.58 -21.52
N ASP A 186 -19.22 14.73 -20.83
CA ASP A 186 -19.36 16.08 -21.40
C ASP A 186 -18.03 16.84 -21.55
N GLY A 187 -16.91 16.14 -21.38
CA GLY A 187 -15.57 16.73 -21.37
C GLY A 187 -15.16 17.32 -20.01
N LYS A 188 -15.95 17.14 -18.96
CA LYS A 188 -15.64 17.63 -17.61
C LYS A 188 -15.25 16.50 -16.68
N PHE A 189 -14.35 16.80 -15.76
CA PHE A 189 -13.94 15.92 -14.67
C PHE A 189 -14.79 16.12 -13.41
N GLY A 190 -15.22 17.33 -13.12
CA GLY A 190 -15.87 17.70 -11.86
C GLY A 190 -14.90 17.75 -10.68
N PRO A 191 -13.86 18.60 -10.73
CA PRO A 191 -12.75 18.55 -9.76
C PRO A 191 -13.20 18.76 -8.30
N ASN A 192 -14.24 19.52 -8.08
CA ASN A 192 -14.76 19.86 -6.75
C ASN A 192 -15.99 19.04 -6.34
N ASP A 193 -16.46 18.17 -7.22
CA ASP A 193 -17.63 17.35 -6.92
C ASP A 193 -17.30 16.29 -5.86
N PRO A 194 -18.17 16.06 -4.89
CA PRO A 194 -17.98 14.99 -3.92
C PRO A 194 -18.10 13.63 -4.62
N VAL A 195 -17.28 12.67 -4.21
CA VAL A 195 -17.31 11.32 -4.75
C VAL A 195 -18.42 10.51 -4.06
N THR A 196 -19.24 9.80 -4.86
CA THR A 196 -20.22 8.84 -4.31
C THR A 196 -19.56 7.51 -3.97
N ARG A 197 -20.21 6.72 -3.11
CA ARG A 197 -19.70 5.42 -2.68
C ARG A 197 -19.58 4.44 -3.87
N GLU A 198 -20.52 4.43 -4.81
CA GLU A 198 -20.41 3.59 -6.01
C GLU A 198 -19.31 4.06 -6.97
N GLN A 199 -19.07 5.38 -7.08
CA GLN A 199 -17.93 5.92 -7.83
C GLN A 199 -16.62 5.51 -7.18
N LEU A 200 -16.54 5.61 -5.85
CA LEU A 200 -15.33 5.23 -5.10
C LEU A 200 -15.02 3.74 -5.28
N ALA A 201 -16.02 2.85 -5.16
CA ALA A 201 -15.85 1.42 -5.42
C ALA A 201 -15.30 1.16 -6.84
N SER A 202 -15.81 1.89 -7.83
CA SER A 202 -15.36 1.76 -9.22
C SER A 202 -13.95 2.26 -9.44
N ILE A 203 -13.52 3.28 -8.71
CA ILE A 203 -12.14 3.78 -8.75
C ILE A 203 -11.18 2.74 -8.16
N PHE A 204 -11.50 2.15 -7.00
CA PHE A 204 -10.71 1.06 -6.41
C PHE A 204 -10.62 -0.14 -7.37
N TYR A 205 -11.75 -0.55 -7.94
CA TYR A 205 -11.83 -1.67 -8.87
C TYR A 205 -10.93 -1.47 -10.10
N ARG A 206 -11.01 -0.30 -10.74
CA ARG A 206 -10.17 0.05 -11.90
C ARG A 206 -8.69 0.15 -11.53
N TYR A 207 -8.38 0.66 -10.34
CA TYR A 207 -7.00 0.69 -9.88
C TYR A 207 -6.43 -0.72 -9.69
N VAL A 208 -7.21 -1.66 -9.15
CA VAL A 208 -6.80 -3.07 -9.01
C VAL A 208 -6.56 -3.71 -10.38
N GLN A 209 -7.44 -3.42 -11.38
CA GLN A 209 -7.24 -3.85 -12.76
C GLN A 209 -5.97 -3.24 -13.36
N TYR A 210 -5.73 -1.95 -13.15
CA TYR A 210 -4.50 -1.27 -13.57
C TYR A 210 -3.24 -1.93 -12.99
N LYS A 211 -3.31 -2.40 -11.74
CA LYS A 211 -2.22 -3.15 -11.09
C LYS A 211 -2.08 -4.58 -11.59
N GLY A 212 -3.02 -5.09 -12.36
CA GLY A 212 -3.05 -6.48 -12.83
C GLY A 212 -3.40 -7.49 -11.74
N TYR A 213 -4.08 -7.06 -10.67
CA TYR A 213 -4.55 -7.96 -9.62
C TYR A 213 -5.87 -8.64 -10.02
N ASP A 214 -6.15 -9.79 -9.40
CA ASP A 214 -7.38 -10.54 -9.63
C ASP A 214 -8.62 -9.78 -9.10
N VAL A 215 -9.61 -9.61 -9.95
CA VAL A 215 -10.90 -8.96 -9.66
C VAL A 215 -12.08 -9.93 -9.69
N THR A 216 -11.85 -11.23 -9.78
CA THR A 216 -12.91 -12.24 -9.94
C THR A 216 -13.70 -12.50 -8.66
N ALA A 217 -13.10 -12.27 -7.48
CA ALA A 217 -13.79 -12.47 -6.20
C ALA A 217 -14.87 -11.40 -6.00
N THR A 218 -16.13 -11.82 -5.97
CA THR A 218 -17.29 -10.95 -5.79
C THR A 218 -18.15 -11.40 -4.61
N GLY A 219 -18.79 -10.42 -3.93
CA GLY A 219 -19.75 -10.66 -2.86
C GLY A 219 -21.19 -10.53 -3.30
N SER A 220 -22.10 -11.18 -2.54
CA SER A 220 -23.54 -10.93 -2.68
C SER A 220 -23.90 -9.57 -2.07
N LEU A 221 -24.86 -8.88 -2.73
CA LEU A 221 -25.46 -7.66 -2.21
C LEU A 221 -26.82 -7.93 -1.52
N ASP A 222 -27.21 -9.19 -1.34
CA ASP A 222 -28.55 -9.56 -0.88
C ASP A 222 -28.86 -9.11 0.56
N SER A 223 -27.84 -8.90 1.37
CA SER A 223 -27.99 -8.36 2.73
C SER A 223 -28.31 -6.87 2.78
N PHE A 224 -28.15 -6.14 1.66
CA PHE A 224 -28.38 -4.70 1.63
C PHE A 224 -29.80 -4.38 1.16
N THR A 225 -30.49 -3.56 1.95
CA THR A 225 -31.90 -3.21 1.69
C THR A 225 -32.07 -2.31 0.47
N ASP A 226 -31.04 -1.56 0.11
CA ASP A 226 -31.00 -0.60 -1.01
C ASP A 226 -30.16 -1.09 -2.21
N LYS A 227 -29.90 -2.40 -2.30
CA LYS A 227 -29.11 -2.97 -3.41
C LYS A 227 -29.63 -2.60 -4.81
N GLY A 228 -30.93 -2.36 -4.95
CA GLY A 228 -31.56 -1.92 -6.21
C GLY A 228 -31.19 -0.49 -6.62
N SER A 229 -30.59 0.30 -5.73
CA SER A 229 -30.15 1.68 -6.01
C SER A 229 -28.76 1.74 -6.67
N VAL A 230 -28.03 0.62 -6.74
CA VAL A 230 -26.74 0.53 -7.39
C VAL A 230 -26.88 0.72 -8.89
N SER A 231 -26.16 1.68 -9.46
CA SER A 231 -26.12 1.90 -10.91
C SER A 231 -25.63 0.67 -11.65
N ALA A 232 -26.17 0.41 -12.84
CA ALA A 232 -25.78 -0.74 -13.66
C ALA A 232 -24.25 -0.78 -13.91
N TRP A 233 -23.63 0.36 -14.18
CA TRP A 233 -22.20 0.49 -14.42
C TRP A 233 -21.33 0.22 -13.19
N ALA A 234 -21.87 0.32 -11.98
CA ALA A 234 -21.14 0.12 -10.72
C ALA A 234 -21.33 -1.27 -10.10
N GLN A 235 -22.22 -2.10 -10.66
CA GLN A 235 -22.62 -3.39 -10.09
C GLN A 235 -21.40 -4.32 -9.81
N GLU A 236 -20.52 -4.47 -10.79
CA GLU A 236 -19.35 -5.35 -10.65
C GLU A 236 -18.38 -4.79 -9.60
N ALA A 237 -18.09 -3.51 -9.68
CA ALA A 237 -17.15 -2.86 -8.77
C ALA A 237 -17.63 -2.92 -7.30
N ILE A 238 -18.93 -2.71 -7.07
CA ILE A 238 -19.51 -2.79 -5.72
C ILE A 238 -19.49 -4.24 -5.21
N LYS A 239 -19.91 -5.21 -6.03
CA LYS A 239 -19.82 -6.63 -5.65
C LYS A 239 -18.39 -7.04 -5.31
N TRP A 240 -17.44 -6.61 -6.12
CA TRP A 240 -16.04 -6.82 -5.86
C TRP A 240 -15.59 -6.17 -4.54
N ALA A 241 -15.91 -4.90 -4.31
CA ALA A 241 -15.50 -4.17 -3.12
C ALA A 241 -16.09 -4.77 -1.84
N VAL A 242 -17.35 -5.21 -1.88
CA VAL A 242 -18.03 -5.91 -0.77
C VAL A 242 -17.43 -7.29 -0.55
N GLY A 243 -17.27 -8.10 -1.62
CA GLY A 243 -16.72 -9.45 -1.53
C GLY A 243 -15.28 -9.49 -1.03
N ASN A 244 -14.53 -8.43 -1.25
CA ASN A 244 -13.17 -8.28 -0.77
C ASN A 244 -13.05 -7.57 0.58
N GLY A 245 -14.17 -7.21 1.22
CA GLY A 245 -14.18 -6.54 2.52
C GLY A 245 -13.69 -5.09 2.51
N ILE A 246 -13.50 -4.50 1.32
CA ILE A 246 -13.04 -3.11 1.17
C ILE A 246 -14.19 -2.14 1.49
N MET A 247 -15.40 -2.44 1.00
CA MET A 247 -16.60 -1.66 1.25
C MET A 247 -17.57 -2.44 2.14
N GLY A 248 -17.98 -1.83 3.25
CA GLY A 248 -19.06 -2.31 4.11
C GLY A 248 -20.34 -1.51 3.95
N GLY A 249 -21.40 -2.00 4.58
CA GLY A 249 -22.66 -1.26 4.73
C GLY A 249 -22.60 -0.21 5.85
N LYS A 250 -23.64 0.60 5.89
CA LYS A 250 -23.99 1.54 6.95
C LYS A 250 -25.03 0.91 7.88
N GLU A 251 -25.49 1.67 8.86
CA GLU A 251 -26.60 1.30 9.72
C GLU A 251 -27.84 0.87 8.88
N ASN A 252 -28.69 0.02 9.45
CA ASN A 252 -29.90 -0.52 8.83
C ASN A 252 -29.63 -1.32 7.53
N ASN A 253 -28.45 -1.94 7.42
CA ASN A 253 -28.01 -2.70 6.24
C ASN A 253 -28.11 -1.89 4.93
N LEU A 254 -27.80 -0.61 4.97
CA LEU A 254 -27.72 0.24 3.78
C LEU A 254 -26.32 0.17 3.16
N LEU A 255 -26.27 -0.02 1.86
CA LEU A 255 -25.05 0.14 1.07
C LEU A 255 -24.77 1.61 0.75
N ASP A 256 -25.83 2.38 0.57
CA ASP A 256 -25.84 3.81 0.26
C ASP A 256 -24.99 4.16 -0.99
N PRO A 257 -25.22 3.51 -2.15
CA PRO A 257 -24.32 3.65 -3.30
C PRO A 257 -24.26 5.06 -3.87
N LYS A 258 -25.37 5.80 -3.77
CA LYS A 258 -25.49 7.19 -4.25
C LYS A 258 -25.06 8.23 -3.21
N GLY A 259 -24.95 7.84 -1.96
CA GLY A 259 -24.44 8.73 -0.90
C GLY A 259 -22.98 9.08 -1.13
N THR A 260 -22.60 10.29 -0.71
CA THR A 260 -21.21 10.74 -0.77
C THR A 260 -20.38 10.04 0.30
N ALA A 261 -19.16 9.68 -0.07
CA ALA A 261 -18.22 9.07 0.87
C ALA A 261 -17.57 10.15 1.74
N THR A 262 -17.63 9.95 3.05
CA THR A 262 -16.95 10.81 4.02
C THR A 262 -15.45 10.49 4.07
N ARG A 263 -14.65 11.41 4.62
CA ARG A 263 -13.21 11.21 4.79
C ARG A 263 -12.90 10.00 5.67
N ALA A 264 -13.68 9.78 6.74
CA ALA A 264 -13.55 8.59 7.59
C ALA A 264 -13.86 7.28 6.84
N GLU A 265 -14.93 7.26 6.05
CA GLU A 265 -15.26 6.08 5.22
C GLU A 265 -14.17 5.77 4.19
N ILE A 266 -13.58 6.81 3.59
CA ILE A 266 -12.47 6.66 2.64
C ILE A 266 -11.22 6.15 3.36
N ALA A 267 -10.91 6.66 4.55
CA ALA A 267 -9.80 6.17 5.37
C ALA A 267 -9.95 4.67 5.66
N ALA A 268 -11.15 4.23 6.07
CA ALA A 268 -11.44 2.83 6.33
C ALA A 268 -11.31 1.95 5.08
N MET A 269 -11.79 2.43 3.93
CA MET A 269 -11.66 1.69 2.67
C MET A 269 -10.20 1.59 2.21
N LEU A 270 -9.44 2.68 2.33
CA LEU A 270 -8.01 2.71 1.98
C LEU A 270 -7.19 1.80 2.89
N HIS A 271 -7.43 1.81 4.20
CA HIS A 271 -6.74 0.96 5.15
C HIS A 271 -6.92 -0.52 4.79
N ARG A 272 -8.19 -0.98 4.67
CA ARG A 272 -8.52 -2.35 4.27
C ARG A 272 -7.92 -2.73 2.91
N PHE A 273 -7.92 -1.79 1.98
CA PHE A 273 -7.36 -1.98 0.64
C PHE A 273 -5.85 -2.18 0.69
N VAL A 274 -5.15 -1.30 1.40
CA VAL A 274 -3.69 -1.35 1.55
C VAL A 274 -3.25 -2.64 2.24
N GLU A 275 -3.93 -3.03 3.33
CA GLU A 275 -3.67 -4.29 4.02
C GLU A 275 -3.88 -5.51 3.11
N LYS A 276 -4.99 -5.53 2.37
CA LYS A 276 -5.34 -6.66 1.50
C LYS A 276 -4.33 -6.88 0.38
N TYR A 277 -3.86 -5.81 -0.25
CA TYR A 277 -2.96 -5.89 -1.40
C TYR A 277 -1.48 -5.70 -1.05
N GLY A 278 -1.15 -5.56 0.23
CA GLY A 278 0.23 -5.40 0.69
C GLY A 278 0.94 -4.19 0.08
N LEU A 279 0.21 -3.08 -0.11
CA LEU A 279 0.76 -1.87 -0.70
C LEU A 279 1.59 -1.12 0.35
N LYS A 280 2.77 -0.63 -0.05
CA LYS A 280 3.70 0.07 0.86
C LYS A 280 3.73 1.57 0.60
N PRO A 281 3.48 2.39 1.63
CA PRO A 281 3.83 3.80 1.57
C PRO A 281 5.35 3.98 1.52
N VAL A 282 5.83 4.89 0.68
CA VAL A 282 7.21 5.35 0.73
C VAL A 282 7.26 6.66 1.47
N VAL A 283 7.83 6.65 2.68
CA VAL A 283 8.21 7.87 3.37
C VAL A 283 9.55 8.30 2.79
N THR A 284 9.57 9.36 1.99
CA THR A 284 10.84 9.95 1.54
C THR A 284 11.43 10.77 2.69
N PRO A 285 12.77 10.82 2.84
CA PRO A 285 13.45 11.58 3.91
C PRO A 285 13.14 13.07 3.94
N THR A 286 12.49 13.61 2.93
CA THR A 286 12.11 15.03 2.78
C THR A 286 10.69 15.35 3.23
N GLY A 287 9.99 14.42 3.92
CA GLY A 287 8.60 14.66 4.37
C GLY A 287 7.54 14.61 3.26
N THR A 288 7.92 14.29 2.04
CA THR A 288 7.00 13.98 0.95
C THR A 288 6.80 12.47 0.88
N THR A 289 5.58 12.03 1.11
CA THR A 289 5.22 10.62 1.00
C THR A 289 5.08 10.22 -0.47
N GLY A 290 5.80 9.21 -0.87
CA GLY A 290 5.66 8.52 -2.15
C GLY A 290 5.62 7.01 -1.91
N TRP A 291 5.06 6.24 -2.85
CA TRP A 291 4.97 4.77 -2.74
C TRP A 291 5.99 4.12 -3.68
N THR A 292 6.74 3.12 -3.21
CA THR A 292 7.51 2.26 -4.11
C THR A 292 6.65 1.06 -4.52
N LYS A 293 6.75 0.71 -5.81
CA LYS A 293 6.16 -0.52 -6.33
C LYS A 293 6.73 -1.71 -5.55
N PRO A 294 5.90 -2.62 -5.01
CA PRO A 294 6.41 -3.85 -4.42
C PRO A 294 7.19 -4.62 -5.49
N THR A 295 8.45 -4.93 -5.22
CA THR A 295 9.19 -5.87 -6.05
C THR A 295 8.69 -7.26 -5.65
N ILE A 296 7.75 -7.82 -6.39
CA ILE A 296 7.35 -9.22 -6.22
C ILE A 296 8.54 -10.04 -6.71
N SER A 297 9.33 -10.56 -5.77
CA SER A 297 10.34 -11.57 -6.05
C SER A 297 9.60 -12.89 -6.30
N GLY A 298 9.51 -13.29 -7.56
CA GLY A 298 9.03 -14.61 -7.95
C GLY A 298 7.64 -14.65 -8.56
N ASN A 299 7.45 -14.01 -9.66
CA ASN A 299 6.82 -14.43 -10.90
C ASN A 299 6.83 -13.22 -11.82
N SER A 300 7.64 -13.30 -12.87
CA SER A 300 7.69 -12.32 -13.93
C SER A 300 6.34 -12.29 -14.63
N ILE A 301 5.45 -11.39 -14.22
CA ILE A 301 4.35 -10.97 -15.08
C ILE A 301 4.93 -9.82 -15.90
N THR A 302 5.36 -10.16 -17.11
CA THR A 302 5.69 -9.17 -18.12
C THR A 302 4.50 -8.26 -18.31
N SER A 303 4.74 -6.95 -18.18
CA SER A 303 3.79 -5.93 -18.63
C SER A 303 3.31 -6.31 -20.05
N PRO A 304 2.00 -6.20 -20.37
CA PRO A 304 1.55 -6.38 -21.73
C PRO A 304 2.34 -5.41 -22.59
N LYS A 305 3.04 -5.94 -23.59
CA LYS A 305 3.67 -5.12 -24.63
C LYS A 305 2.57 -4.28 -25.27
N THR A 306 2.78 -2.98 -25.32
CA THR A 306 2.05 -2.07 -26.19
C THR A 306 2.11 -2.63 -27.61
N GLY A 307 1.01 -3.24 -28.07
CA GLY A 307 0.95 -3.82 -29.42
C GLY A 307 -0.08 -4.91 -29.60
N ASP A 308 -1.24 -4.79 -28.95
CA ASP A 308 -2.44 -5.51 -29.39
C ASP A 308 -3.62 -4.55 -29.37
N SER A 309 -3.97 -4.06 -30.56
CA SER A 309 -5.13 -3.26 -30.84
C SER A 309 -6.37 -4.17 -30.91
N SER A 310 -6.71 -4.83 -29.82
CA SER A 310 -8.08 -5.26 -29.60
C SER A 310 -8.84 -4.04 -29.11
N GLN A 311 -9.56 -3.42 -30.01
CA GLN A 311 -10.55 -2.39 -29.75
C GLN A 311 -11.55 -2.90 -28.75
N PHE A 312 -11.31 -2.68 -27.44
CA PHE A 312 -12.39 -2.58 -26.49
C PHE A 312 -13.08 -1.25 -26.78
N LEU A 313 -14.24 -1.36 -27.38
CA LEU A 313 -15.13 -0.24 -27.67
C LEU A 313 -15.53 0.43 -26.36
N TRP A 314 -14.82 1.51 -26.03
CA TRP A 314 -15.04 2.40 -24.89
C TRP A 314 -16.31 3.27 -25.04
N GLN A 315 -17.12 3.04 -26.09
CA GLN A 315 -18.27 3.89 -26.38
C GLN A 315 -19.51 3.64 -25.54
N ASP A 316 -19.63 2.50 -24.85
CA ASP A 316 -20.85 2.18 -24.11
C ASP A 316 -20.84 2.56 -22.61
N TYR A 317 -19.72 3.12 -22.09
CA TYR A 317 -19.61 3.54 -20.68
C TYR A 317 -19.52 5.06 -20.49
N LEU A 318 -19.70 5.84 -21.54
CA LEU A 318 -19.61 7.30 -21.52
C LEU A 318 -20.97 8.01 -21.41
N LEU A 319 -22.08 7.25 -21.38
CA LEU A 319 -23.42 7.81 -21.22
C LEU A 319 -24.01 7.35 -19.88
N MET A 320 -23.73 8.08 -18.81
CA MET A 320 -24.59 8.49 -17.71
C MET A 320 -23.78 9.23 -16.65
#